data_23becbbe8951d98db3e74c25234ac32a
#
_entry.id   23becbbe8951d98db3e74c25234ac32a
#
_cell.length_a   1.000
_cell.length_b   1.000
_cell.length_c   1.000
_cell.angle_alpha   90.00
_cell.angle_beta   90.00
_cell.angle_gamma   90.00
#
_symmetry.space_group_name_H-M   'P 1'
#
loop_
_entity.id
_entity.type
_entity.pdbx_description
1 polymer ?
#
loop_
_entity_poly.entity_id
_entity_poly.type
_entity_poly.pdbx_seq_one_letter_code
_entity_poly.pdbx_strand_id
1 'polypeptide(L)'
;MKLAFNTWVYSSFPVWVPAYPLDETIRRLAKIGYDGIEIGAAAPHAYPDYLDSAARRHIKAVLDDNGIAVSSMLPAPGGGPGFNVASPLEAERANAIDQYIKVARLCAELGGRTLLYVAGWQIYGTSTEQAWAWSREALTTIARAAADIGVTVAIEPTPTDSNLVESCDDAIRLMREVGLPNVKLMFDTIHALYRNEVSSDYVYRMAKDLHHVHLADANRDAPSAGGKVDYVGLIAALKEVGFDGYVTMEIGFNRRDVDPDHVARRAHDYIRPLIG
;
A
#
# COMPACT_ATOMS: atom_id res chain seq x y z
N MET A 1 -13.63 -9.30 -6.50
CA MET A 1 -12.24 -8.91 -6.09
C MET A 1 -11.32 -8.91 -7.29
N LYS A 2 -10.27 -8.11 -7.29
CA LYS A 2 -9.24 -8.02 -8.34
C LYS A 2 -7.88 -8.32 -7.73
N LEU A 3 -6.97 -8.89 -8.52
CA LEU A 3 -5.63 -9.25 -8.07
C LEU A 3 -4.61 -8.23 -8.56
N ALA A 4 -3.80 -7.68 -7.66
CA ALA A 4 -2.73 -6.76 -7.98
C ALA A 4 -1.38 -7.19 -7.39
N PHE A 5 -0.32 -6.57 -7.85
CA PHE A 5 1.04 -6.82 -7.39
C PHE A 5 1.79 -5.51 -7.14
N ASN A 6 2.51 -5.45 -6.01
CA ASN A 6 3.31 -4.30 -5.60
C ASN A 6 4.68 -4.30 -6.32
N THR A 7 5.12 -3.13 -6.76
CA THR A 7 6.33 -3.00 -7.58
C THR A 7 7.65 -3.05 -6.81
N TRP A 8 7.66 -3.11 -5.48
CA TRP A 8 8.90 -3.05 -4.69
C TRP A 8 9.94 -4.10 -5.08
N VAL A 9 9.51 -5.33 -5.37
CA VAL A 9 10.43 -6.40 -5.77
C VAL A 9 11.10 -6.15 -7.12
N TYR A 10 10.49 -5.35 -7.99
CA TYR A 10 11.04 -4.95 -9.28
C TYR A 10 11.86 -3.65 -9.21
N SER A 11 11.80 -2.93 -8.11
CA SER A 11 12.58 -1.72 -7.87
C SER A 11 13.85 -2.00 -7.06
N SER A 12 14.69 -1.00 -6.88
CA SER A 12 15.86 -1.12 -6.00
C SER A 12 15.52 -1.05 -4.50
N PHE A 13 14.29 -0.68 -4.17
CA PHE A 13 13.83 -0.59 -2.78
C PHE A 13 13.51 -1.97 -2.18
N PRO A 14 13.80 -2.23 -0.91
CA PRO A 14 14.52 -1.37 0.06
C PRO A 14 16.04 -1.59 0.11
N VAL A 15 16.62 -2.26 -0.84
CA VAL A 15 17.97 -2.85 -0.73
C VAL A 15 18.94 -2.42 -1.81
N TRP A 16 18.56 -1.46 -2.63
CA TRP A 16 19.45 -0.80 -3.59
C TRP A 16 20.13 -1.77 -4.56
N VAL A 17 19.36 -2.68 -5.12
CA VAL A 17 19.78 -3.57 -6.23
C VAL A 17 19.39 -2.98 -7.57
N PRO A 18 19.94 -3.47 -8.71
CA PRO A 18 19.46 -3.09 -10.02
C PRO A 18 17.95 -3.30 -10.14
N ALA A 19 17.26 -2.27 -10.65
CA ALA A 19 15.81 -2.27 -10.81
C ALA A 19 15.42 -2.53 -12.27
N TYR A 20 14.25 -3.12 -12.46
CA TYR A 20 13.58 -3.12 -13.76
C TYR A 20 12.92 -1.75 -13.98
N PRO A 21 12.92 -1.19 -15.20
CA PRO A 21 12.14 -0.02 -15.53
C PRO A 21 10.64 -0.25 -15.24
N LEU A 22 9.93 0.81 -14.81
CA LEU A 22 8.52 0.68 -14.45
C LEU A 22 7.65 0.19 -15.63
N ASP A 23 7.91 0.68 -16.83
CA ASP A 23 7.19 0.27 -18.05
C ASP A 23 7.41 -1.22 -18.39
N GLU A 24 8.61 -1.76 -18.13
CA GLU A 24 8.87 -3.18 -18.24
C GLU A 24 8.14 -3.98 -17.15
N THR A 25 8.14 -3.48 -15.92
CA THR A 25 7.42 -4.09 -14.80
C THR A 25 5.92 -4.19 -15.08
N ILE A 26 5.32 -3.13 -15.62
CA ILE A 26 3.91 -3.11 -16.05
C ILE A 26 3.62 -4.23 -17.06
N ARG A 27 4.43 -4.34 -18.12
CA ARG A 27 4.27 -5.38 -19.15
C ARG A 27 4.42 -6.78 -18.59
N ARG A 28 5.38 -7.00 -17.68
CA ARG A 28 5.61 -8.30 -17.04
C ARG A 28 4.42 -8.73 -16.19
N LEU A 29 3.89 -7.86 -15.33
CA LEU A 29 2.75 -8.15 -14.47
C LEU A 29 1.46 -8.37 -15.28
N ALA A 30 1.21 -7.56 -16.30
CA ALA A 30 0.08 -7.77 -17.22
C ALA A 30 0.18 -9.14 -17.93
N LYS A 31 1.38 -9.53 -18.41
CA LYS A 31 1.61 -10.84 -19.05
C LYS A 31 1.43 -12.01 -18.08
N ILE A 32 1.65 -11.83 -16.78
CA ILE A 32 1.39 -12.86 -15.77
C ILE A 32 -0.12 -13.03 -15.56
N GLY A 33 -0.93 -11.98 -15.73
CA GLY A 33 -2.39 -12.00 -15.58
C GLY A 33 -2.92 -11.23 -14.39
N TYR A 34 -2.15 -10.31 -13.83
CA TYR A 34 -2.63 -9.39 -12.80
C TYR A 34 -3.60 -8.37 -13.37
N ASP A 35 -4.68 -8.07 -12.63
CA ASP A 35 -5.67 -7.05 -13.00
C ASP A 35 -5.18 -5.64 -12.69
N GLY A 36 -4.28 -5.53 -11.72
CA GLY A 36 -3.76 -4.26 -11.23
C GLY A 36 -2.30 -4.31 -10.82
N ILE A 37 -1.75 -3.11 -10.70
CA ILE A 37 -0.39 -2.87 -10.21
C ILE A 37 -0.47 -1.84 -9.08
N GLU A 38 0.18 -2.12 -7.96
CA GLU A 38 0.44 -1.13 -6.93
C GLU A 38 1.82 -0.55 -7.14
N ILE A 39 1.89 0.77 -7.29
CA ILE A 39 3.15 1.43 -7.63
C ILE A 39 3.76 2.03 -6.36
N GLY A 40 4.95 1.59 -6.02
CA GLY A 40 5.78 2.24 -5.00
C GLY A 40 6.29 3.60 -5.50
N ALA A 41 5.88 4.68 -4.82
CA ALA A 41 6.21 6.05 -5.21
C ALA A 41 7.63 6.45 -4.76
N ALA A 42 8.62 5.63 -5.12
CA ALA A 42 10.04 5.88 -4.87
C ALA A 42 10.86 5.83 -6.16
N ALA A 43 12.03 6.44 -6.14
CA ALA A 43 13.00 6.24 -7.20
C ALA A 43 13.46 4.75 -7.22
N PRO A 44 13.72 4.15 -8.40
CA PRO A 44 13.67 4.79 -9.72
C PRO A 44 12.29 4.70 -10.39
N HIS A 45 11.26 4.09 -9.79
CA HIS A 45 9.98 3.85 -10.46
C HIS A 45 9.13 5.11 -10.61
N ALA A 46 8.54 5.62 -9.52
CA ALA A 46 7.51 6.63 -9.62
C ALA A 46 7.62 7.72 -8.54
N TYR A 47 8.83 8.19 -8.25
CA TYR A 47 8.99 9.32 -7.36
C TYR A 47 8.45 10.60 -8.03
N PRO A 48 7.41 11.27 -7.47
CA PRO A 48 6.65 12.30 -8.18
C PRO A 48 7.50 13.45 -8.73
N ASP A 49 8.52 13.89 -7.96
CA ASP A 49 9.35 15.04 -8.34
C ASP A 49 10.35 14.72 -9.47
N TYR A 50 10.57 13.44 -9.82
CA TYR A 50 11.46 12.99 -10.88
C TYR A 50 10.71 12.70 -12.19
N LEU A 51 9.38 12.74 -12.17
CA LEU A 51 8.55 12.47 -13.33
C LEU A 51 7.96 13.76 -13.90
N ASP A 52 8.45 14.17 -15.06
CA ASP A 52 7.83 15.23 -15.83
C ASP A 52 6.50 14.78 -16.48
N SER A 53 5.78 15.71 -17.07
CA SER A 53 4.50 15.43 -17.71
C SER A 53 4.60 14.45 -18.88
N ALA A 54 5.75 14.34 -19.56
CA ALA A 54 5.94 13.40 -20.65
C ALA A 54 6.12 11.98 -20.10
N ALA A 55 6.92 11.82 -19.05
CA ALA A 55 7.11 10.54 -18.37
C ALA A 55 5.79 10.00 -17.77
N ARG A 56 4.97 10.87 -17.14
CA ARG A 56 3.66 10.47 -16.58
C ARG A 56 2.70 10.02 -17.68
N ARG A 57 2.62 10.74 -18.81
CA ARG A 57 1.82 10.32 -19.97
C ARG A 57 2.31 9.00 -20.57
N HIS A 58 3.62 8.80 -20.64
CA HIS A 58 4.20 7.55 -21.12
C HIS A 58 3.79 6.38 -20.22
N ILE A 59 3.96 6.49 -18.89
CA ILE A 59 3.53 5.46 -17.94
C ILE A 59 2.04 5.15 -18.10
N LYS A 60 1.20 6.19 -18.18
CA LYS A 60 -0.26 6.02 -18.36
C LYS A 60 -0.56 5.26 -19.66
N ALA A 61 0.09 5.61 -20.76
CA ALA A 61 -0.10 4.91 -22.03
C ALA A 61 0.31 3.43 -21.94
N VAL A 62 1.43 3.13 -21.27
CA VAL A 62 1.87 1.73 -21.07
C VAL A 62 0.87 0.94 -20.22
N LEU A 63 0.28 1.54 -19.18
CA LEU A 63 -0.80 0.92 -18.39
C LEU A 63 -2.02 0.60 -19.26
N ASP A 64 -2.47 1.57 -20.07
CA ASP A 64 -3.64 1.42 -20.93
C ASP A 64 -3.43 0.38 -22.04
N ASP A 65 -2.27 0.41 -22.70
CA ASP A 65 -1.90 -0.53 -23.76
C ASP A 65 -1.82 -1.97 -23.27
N ASN A 66 -1.54 -2.18 -22.00
CA ASN A 66 -1.45 -3.51 -21.39
C ASN A 66 -2.72 -3.91 -20.60
N GLY A 67 -3.73 -3.04 -20.53
CA GLY A 67 -5.00 -3.33 -19.87
C GLY A 67 -4.87 -3.59 -18.36
N ILE A 68 -3.82 -3.06 -17.70
CA ILE A 68 -3.59 -3.21 -16.26
C ILE A 68 -3.86 -1.88 -15.54
N ALA A 69 -4.64 -1.91 -14.47
CA ALA A 69 -5.02 -0.71 -13.73
C ALA A 69 -4.03 -0.41 -12.59
N VAL A 70 -3.93 0.86 -12.19
CA VAL A 70 -3.27 1.21 -10.92
C VAL A 70 -4.24 0.90 -9.78
N SER A 71 -3.93 -0.13 -8.98
CA SER A 71 -4.73 -0.52 -7.80
C SER A 71 -4.61 0.50 -6.68
N SER A 72 -3.40 0.98 -6.47
CA SER A 72 -3.01 1.86 -5.37
C SER A 72 -1.62 2.45 -5.60
N MET A 73 -1.29 3.48 -4.84
CA MET A 73 0.08 3.96 -4.72
C MET A 73 0.50 3.98 -3.26
N LEU A 74 1.70 3.48 -3.01
CA LEU A 74 2.33 3.48 -1.69
C LEU A 74 3.40 4.58 -1.66
N PRO A 75 3.29 5.57 -0.77
CA PRO A 75 4.32 6.57 -0.61
C PRO A 75 5.59 5.94 -0.04
N ALA A 76 6.73 6.40 -0.45
CA ALA A 76 8.00 5.91 0.07
C ALA A 76 8.94 7.09 0.40
N PRO A 77 9.69 6.92 1.45
CA PRO A 77 9.58 5.90 2.50
C PRO A 77 8.48 6.30 3.51
N GLY A 78 7.39 5.55 3.57
CA GLY A 78 6.31 5.82 4.51
C GLY A 78 6.82 5.90 5.95
N GLY A 79 6.85 7.09 6.54
CA GLY A 79 7.33 7.31 7.90
C GLY A 79 8.87 7.27 8.10
N GLY A 80 9.66 7.11 7.04
CA GLY A 80 11.12 7.13 7.11
C GLY A 80 11.71 8.53 7.37
N PRO A 81 13.03 8.63 7.54
CA PRO A 81 13.70 9.91 7.79
C PRO A 81 13.39 10.97 6.74
N GLY A 82 12.96 12.15 7.16
CA GLY A 82 12.53 13.24 6.29
C GLY A 82 11.05 13.17 5.86
N PHE A 83 10.33 12.08 6.18
CA PHE A 83 8.95 11.84 5.75
C PHE A 83 8.01 11.42 6.89
N ASN A 84 8.40 11.67 8.15
CA ASN A 84 7.58 11.31 9.30
C ASN A 84 6.48 12.36 9.54
N VAL A 85 5.23 12.00 9.26
CA VAL A 85 4.04 12.84 9.48
C VAL A 85 3.78 13.15 10.97
N ALA A 86 4.39 12.41 11.89
CA ALA A 86 4.26 12.58 13.33
C ALA A 86 5.54 13.16 13.98
N SER A 87 6.46 13.71 13.17
CA SER A 87 7.71 14.31 13.66
C SER A 87 7.45 15.54 14.52
N PRO A 88 8.27 15.79 15.57
CA PRO A 88 8.28 17.08 16.29
C PRO A 88 8.78 18.24 15.42
N LEU A 89 9.51 17.95 14.32
CA LEU A 89 9.98 18.96 13.39
C LEU A 89 8.87 19.34 12.40
N GLU A 90 8.36 20.56 12.50
CA GLU A 90 7.30 21.06 11.63
C GLU A 90 7.68 20.97 10.13
N ALA A 91 8.92 21.28 9.78
CA ALA A 91 9.42 21.21 8.40
C ALA A 91 9.37 19.78 7.85
N GLU A 92 9.64 18.76 8.67
CA GLU A 92 9.54 17.37 8.27
C GLU A 92 8.09 16.96 8.06
N ARG A 93 7.17 17.34 8.95
CA ARG A 93 5.74 17.08 8.76
C ARG A 93 5.21 17.73 7.49
N ALA A 94 5.59 19.01 7.25
CA ALA A 94 5.19 19.73 6.04
C ALA A 94 5.69 19.04 4.77
N ASN A 95 6.96 18.61 4.74
CA ASN A 95 7.53 17.84 3.64
C ASN A 95 6.80 16.50 3.43
N ALA A 96 6.52 15.77 4.49
CA ALA A 96 5.80 14.50 4.42
C ALA A 96 4.39 14.70 3.83
N ILE A 97 3.63 15.68 4.31
CA ILE A 97 2.29 16.01 3.80
C ILE A 97 2.34 16.38 2.31
N ASP A 98 3.30 17.24 1.91
CA ASP A 98 3.47 17.63 0.50
C ASP A 98 3.76 16.41 -0.40
N GLN A 99 4.61 15.51 0.04
CA GLN A 99 4.92 14.28 -0.70
C GLN A 99 3.69 13.35 -0.83
N TYR A 100 2.92 13.15 0.23
CA TYR A 100 1.66 12.40 0.15
C TYR A 100 0.68 13.01 -0.86
N ILE A 101 0.54 14.35 -0.87
CA ILE A 101 -0.34 15.04 -1.82
C ILE A 101 0.17 14.89 -3.26
N LYS A 102 1.49 14.97 -3.49
CA LYS A 102 2.09 14.73 -4.81
C LYS A 102 1.86 13.28 -5.29
N VAL A 103 1.97 12.30 -4.39
CA VAL A 103 1.69 10.89 -4.71
C VAL A 103 0.20 10.70 -5.02
N ALA A 104 -0.71 11.32 -4.27
CA ALA A 104 -2.15 11.29 -4.57
C ALA A 104 -2.47 11.84 -5.97
N ARG A 105 -1.85 12.96 -6.34
CA ARG A 105 -2.01 13.56 -7.68
C ARG A 105 -1.49 12.64 -8.78
N LEU A 106 -0.29 12.09 -8.58
CA LEU A 106 0.28 11.12 -9.53
C LEU A 106 -0.60 9.87 -9.65
N CYS A 107 -1.13 9.35 -8.54
CA CYS A 107 -2.09 8.25 -8.52
C CYS A 107 -3.30 8.55 -9.43
N ALA A 108 -3.94 9.71 -9.24
CA ALA A 108 -5.08 10.12 -10.05
C ALA A 108 -4.72 10.31 -11.53
N GLU A 109 -3.57 10.92 -11.84
CA GLU A 109 -3.08 11.11 -13.21
C GLU A 109 -2.84 9.77 -13.94
N LEU A 110 -2.40 8.74 -13.22
CA LEU A 110 -2.21 7.39 -13.74
C LEU A 110 -3.50 6.55 -13.76
N GLY A 111 -4.63 7.10 -13.30
CA GLY A 111 -5.93 6.44 -13.27
C GLY A 111 -6.23 5.63 -12.02
N GLY A 112 -5.34 5.65 -11.03
CA GLY A 112 -5.56 5.05 -9.71
C GLY A 112 -6.49 5.88 -8.83
N ARG A 113 -7.00 5.26 -7.75
CA ARG A 113 -7.95 5.89 -6.81
C ARG A 113 -7.64 5.60 -5.35
N THR A 114 -6.52 4.97 -5.04
CA THR A 114 -6.15 4.58 -3.69
C THR A 114 -4.73 5.03 -3.37
N LEU A 115 -4.58 5.76 -2.27
CA LEU A 115 -3.32 6.13 -1.66
C LEU A 115 -3.22 5.45 -0.30
N LEU A 116 -2.14 4.75 -0.04
CA LEU A 116 -1.89 4.16 1.27
C LEU A 116 -1.34 5.21 2.23
N TYR A 117 -1.66 5.07 3.51
CA TYR A 117 -1.21 5.97 4.56
C TYR A 117 -0.60 5.21 5.73
N VAL A 118 0.65 5.53 6.04
CA VAL A 118 1.39 5.09 7.22
C VAL A 118 1.42 6.22 8.24
N ALA A 119 1.03 5.93 9.48
CA ALA A 119 0.79 6.95 10.51
C ALA A 119 2.06 7.64 11.06
N GLY A 120 3.23 7.16 10.67
CA GLY A 120 4.50 7.69 11.14
C GLY A 120 4.93 7.19 12.50
N TRP A 121 5.95 7.83 13.06
CA TRP A 121 6.62 7.42 14.28
C TRP A 121 6.55 8.49 15.36
N GLN A 122 6.11 8.07 16.55
CA GLN A 122 6.50 8.79 17.77
C GLN A 122 7.99 8.60 17.99
N ILE A 123 8.73 9.67 18.09
CA ILE A 123 10.16 9.62 18.37
C ILE A 123 10.45 10.02 19.83
N TYR A 124 11.65 9.67 20.31
CA TYR A 124 12.07 9.94 21.66
C TYR A 124 11.92 11.43 22.04
N GLY A 125 11.35 11.69 23.21
CA GLY A 125 11.11 13.05 23.69
C GLY A 125 9.76 13.66 23.29
N THR A 126 8.93 12.92 22.54
CA THR A 126 7.56 13.33 22.16
C THR A 126 6.54 12.43 22.85
N SER A 127 5.43 12.98 23.34
CA SER A 127 4.35 12.13 23.87
C SER A 127 3.58 11.43 22.75
N THR A 128 2.99 10.27 23.05
CA THR A 128 2.14 9.53 22.11
C THR A 128 0.94 10.35 21.66
N GLU A 129 0.32 11.10 22.58
CA GLU A 129 -0.83 11.96 22.30
C GLU A 129 -0.47 13.05 21.29
N GLN A 130 0.71 13.65 21.44
CA GLN A 130 1.17 14.71 20.53
C GLN A 130 1.50 14.14 19.14
N ALA A 131 2.23 13.03 19.07
CA ALA A 131 2.55 12.37 17.80
C ALA A 131 1.27 11.89 17.09
N TRP A 132 0.32 11.34 17.84
CA TRP A 132 -1.01 10.96 17.31
C TRP A 132 -1.76 12.18 16.76
N ALA A 133 -1.77 13.30 17.47
CA ALA A 133 -2.42 14.52 17.00
C ALA A 133 -1.81 15.00 15.67
N TRP A 134 -0.49 15.03 15.55
CA TRP A 134 0.18 15.40 14.31
C TRP A 134 -0.15 14.46 13.15
N SER A 135 -0.11 13.14 13.38
CA SER A 135 -0.51 12.15 12.36
C SER A 135 -1.95 12.35 11.90
N ARG A 136 -2.88 12.57 12.82
CA ARG A 136 -4.30 12.85 12.50
C ARG A 136 -4.46 14.14 11.70
N GLU A 137 -3.78 15.22 12.06
CA GLU A 137 -3.79 16.49 11.32
C GLU A 137 -3.21 16.34 9.92
N ALA A 138 -2.09 15.61 9.79
CA ALA A 138 -1.49 15.29 8.49
C ALA A 138 -2.46 14.49 7.61
N LEU A 139 -3.05 13.41 8.14
CA LEU A 139 -4.03 12.61 7.41
C LEU A 139 -5.24 13.44 6.99
N THR A 140 -5.73 14.32 7.86
CA THR A 140 -6.85 15.21 7.52
C THR A 140 -6.51 16.12 6.34
N THR A 141 -5.32 16.70 6.33
CA THR A 141 -4.84 17.59 5.26
C THR A 141 -4.68 16.82 3.94
N ILE A 142 -4.03 15.66 4.00
CA ILE A 142 -3.81 14.79 2.85
C ILE A 142 -5.16 14.32 2.27
N ALA A 143 -6.07 13.85 3.12
CA ALA A 143 -7.36 13.32 2.69
C ALA A 143 -8.26 14.40 2.05
N ARG A 144 -8.23 15.63 2.54
CA ARG A 144 -8.95 16.75 1.89
C ARG A 144 -8.41 17.00 0.49
N ALA A 145 -7.09 17.12 0.34
CA ALA A 145 -6.46 17.30 -0.97
C ALA A 145 -6.72 16.12 -1.92
N ALA A 146 -6.76 14.89 -1.39
CA ALA A 146 -7.07 13.68 -2.14
C ALA A 146 -8.55 13.61 -2.57
N ALA A 147 -9.47 14.10 -1.75
CA ALA A 147 -10.90 14.15 -2.08
C ALA A 147 -11.18 14.98 -3.33
N ASP A 148 -10.52 16.12 -3.47
CA ASP A 148 -10.70 17.05 -4.62
C ASP A 148 -10.35 16.39 -5.96
N ILE A 149 -9.56 15.32 -5.95
CA ILE A 149 -9.12 14.56 -7.14
C ILE A 149 -9.67 13.14 -7.18
N GLY A 150 -10.61 12.81 -6.28
CA GLY A 150 -11.30 11.52 -6.25
C GLY A 150 -10.43 10.36 -5.81
N VAL A 151 -9.46 10.60 -4.90
CA VAL A 151 -8.59 9.58 -4.33
C VAL A 151 -9.02 9.27 -2.88
N THR A 152 -9.12 7.98 -2.58
CA THR A 152 -9.33 7.45 -1.23
C THR A 152 -7.98 7.27 -0.54
N VAL A 153 -7.89 7.64 0.73
CA VAL A 153 -6.70 7.39 1.56
C VAL A 153 -6.99 6.21 2.49
N ALA A 154 -6.23 5.14 2.33
CA ALA A 154 -6.38 3.91 3.10
C ALA A 154 -5.34 3.83 4.22
N ILE A 155 -5.77 3.80 5.48
CA ILE A 155 -4.89 3.70 6.64
C ILE A 155 -4.45 2.25 6.78
N GLU A 156 -3.13 2.05 6.86
CA GLU A 156 -2.54 0.76 7.11
C GLU A 156 -2.03 0.65 8.56
N PRO A 157 -2.48 -0.32 9.34
CA PRO A 157 -1.81 -0.70 10.58
C PRO A 157 -0.50 -1.43 10.27
N THR A 158 0.63 -0.79 10.56
CA THR A 158 1.98 -1.23 10.17
C THR A 158 2.91 -1.29 11.38
N PRO A 159 2.84 -2.30 12.26
CA PRO A 159 3.63 -2.35 13.49
C PRO A 159 5.16 -2.38 13.27
N THR A 160 5.61 -2.63 12.03
CA THR A 160 7.04 -2.57 11.67
C THR A 160 7.46 -1.21 11.13
N ASP A 161 6.51 -0.37 10.68
CA ASP A 161 6.76 0.90 10.00
C ASP A 161 6.06 2.09 10.68
N SER A 162 5.44 1.85 11.84
CA SER A 162 4.80 2.84 12.71
C SER A 162 4.74 2.31 14.14
N ASN A 163 4.77 3.18 15.12
CA ASN A 163 4.44 2.87 16.52
C ASN A 163 3.23 3.68 17.03
N LEU A 164 2.41 4.18 16.11
CA LEU A 164 1.18 4.89 16.40
C LEU A 164 -0.05 4.10 15.98
N VAL A 165 -0.03 3.51 14.78
CA VAL A 165 -1.11 2.69 14.25
C VAL A 165 -0.56 1.29 13.97
N GLU A 166 -0.64 0.43 14.97
CA GLU A 166 -0.07 -0.91 14.94
C GLU A 166 -1.12 -2.01 14.81
N SER A 167 -2.39 -1.69 15.12
CA SER A 167 -3.49 -2.66 15.18
C SER A 167 -4.71 -2.21 14.39
N CYS A 168 -5.61 -3.17 14.16
CA CYS A 168 -6.93 -2.89 13.58
C CYS A 168 -7.69 -1.80 14.35
N ASP A 169 -7.62 -1.83 15.68
CA ASP A 169 -8.32 -0.84 16.53
C ASP A 169 -7.73 0.57 16.38
N ASP A 170 -6.41 0.68 16.28
CA ASP A 170 -5.75 1.97 16.07
C ASP A 170 -6.15 2.58 14.73
N ALA A 171 -6.16 1.78 13.66
CA ALA A 171 -6.57 2.24 12.34
C ALA A 171 -8.04 2.69 12.32
N ILE A 172 -8.96 1.91 12.93
CA ILE A 172 -10.38 2.26 13.07
C ILE A 172 -10.54 3.54 13.89
N ARG A 173 -9.79 3.69 14.97
CA ARG A 173 -9.80 4.89 15.81
C ARG A 173 -9.36 6.11 15.00
N LEU A 174 -8.22 6.04 14.31
CA LEU A 174 -7.71 7.16 13.52
C LEU A 174 -8.68 7.57 12.40
N MET A 175 -9.25 6.59 11.68
CA MET A 175 -10.28 6.86 10.66
C MET A 175 -11.49 7.60 11.24
N ARG A 176 -12.00 7.15 12.39
CA ARG A 176 -13.16 7.78 13.05
C ARG A 176 -12.86 9.19 13.55
N GLU A 177 -11.67 9.43 14.09
CA GLU A 177 -11.25 10.74 14.56
C GLU A 177 -11.07 11.74 13.42
N VAL A 178 -10.64 11.31 12.23
CA VAL A 178 -10.57 12.15 11.01
C VAL A 178 -11.96 12.40 10.44
N GLY A 179 -12.84 11.40 10.39
CA GLY A 179 -14.24 11.52 10.03
C GLY A 179 -14.52 11.95 8.58
N LEU A 180 -13.56 11.83 7.66
CA LEU A 180 -13.73 12.16 6.24
C LEU A 180 -14.17 10.93 5.45
N PRO A 181 -15.11 11.06 4.49
CA PRO A 181 -15.70 9.91 3.79
C PRO A 181 -14.70 9.16 2.90
N ASN A 182 -13.66 9.85 2.40
CA ASN A 182 -12.60 9.27 1.58
C ASN A 182 -11.41 8.75 2.41
N VAL A 183 -11.52 8.68 3.74
CA VAL A 183 -10.56 7.97 4.58
C VAL A 183 -11.14 6.59 4.87
N LYS A 184 -10.39 5.56 4.52
CA LYS A 184 -10.77 4.16 4.60
C LYS A 184 -9.68 3.34 5.25
N LEU A 185 -9.87 2.04 5.35
CA LEU A 185 -8.99 1.10 6.02
C LEU A 185 -8.40 0.10 5.03
N MET A 186 -7.22 -0.35 5.33
CA MET A 186 -6.61 -1.51 4.72
C MET A 186 -5.86 -2.33 5.79
N PHE A 187 -5.37 -3.48 5.42
CA PHE A 187 -4.42 -4.24 6.23
C PHE A 187 -3.52 -5.10 5.35
N ASP A 188 -2.36 -5.47 5.89
CA ASP A 188 -1.47 -6.48 5.34
C ASP A 188 -1.46 -7.72 6.25
N THR A 189 -1.53 -8.88 5.65
CA THR A 189 -1.49 -10.17 6.37
C THR A 189 -0.20 -10.38 7.13
N ILE A 190 0.94 -9.83 6.67
CA ILE A 190 2.21 -9.95 7.40
C ILE A 190 2.18 -9.15 8.71
N HIS A 191 1.51 -8.00 8.74
CA HIS A 191 1.40 -7.20 9.94
C HIS A 191 0.49 -7.85 10.99
N ALA A 192 -0.62 -8.45 10.55
CA ALA A 192 -1.45 -9.29 11.42
C ALA A 192 -0.66 -10.50 11.96
N LEU A 193 0.11 -11.17 11.11
CA LEU A 193 0.97 -12.28 11.49
C LEU A 193 2.06 -11.86 12.49
N TYR A 194 2.70 -10.70 12.27
CA TYR A 194 3.69 -10.13 13.19
C TYR A 194 3.13 -9.91 14.60
N ARG A 195 1.87 -9.52 14.69
CA ARG A 195 1.15 -9.33 15.97
C ARG A 195 0.55 -10.62 16.55
N ASN A 196 0.69 -11.75 15.87
CA ASN A 196 0.00 -13.01 16.19
C ASN A 196 -1.54 -12.86 16.19
N GLU A 197 -2.07 -12.03 15.30
CA GLU A 197 -3.50 -11.80 15.10
C GLU A 197 -3.99 -12.56 13.85
N VAL A 198 -5.32 -12.79 13.79
CA VAL A 198 -5.94 -13.54 12.68
C VAL A 198 -6.40 -12.55 11.60
N SER A 199 -5.91 -12.71 10.36
CA SER A 199 -6.20 -11.77 9.26
C SER A 199 -7.71 -11.66 8.93
N SER A 200 -8.48 -12.74 9.05
CA SER A 200 -9.93 -12.70 8.83
C SER A 200 -10.69 -11.84 9.87
N ASP A 201 -10.16 -11.68 11.08
CA ASP A 201 -10.76 -10.80 12.08
C ASP A 201 -10.69 -9.33 11.64
N TYR A 202 -9.61 -8.94 10.95
CA TYR A 202 -9.48 -7.60 10.35
C TYR A 202 -10.59 -7.36 9.32
N VAL A 203 -10.89 -8.36 8.49
CA VAL A 203 -11.96 -8.26 7.47
C VAL A 203 -13.30 -7.96 8.13
N TYR A 204 -13.69 -8.72 9.14
CA TYR A 204 -14.99 -8.53 9.83
C TYR A 204 -15.03 -7.22 10.60
N ARG A 205 -13.95 -6.81 11.25
CA ARG A 205 -13.88 -5.58 12.05
C ARG A 205 -13.87 -4.32 11.20
N MET A 206 -13.16 -4.33 10.07
CA MET A 206 -13.12 -3.21 9.12
C MET A 206 -14.35 -3.18 8.22
N ALA A 207 -14.87 -4.35 7.85
CA ALA A 207 -16.12 -4.56 7.09
C ALA A 207 -16.28 -3.57 5.91
N LYS A 208 -17.35 -2.75 5.91
CA LYS A 208 -17.67 -1.77 4.86
C LYS A 208 -16.62 -0.67 4.67
N ASP A 209 -15.73 -0.49 5.64
CA ASP A 209 -14.66 0.52 5.56
C ASP A 209 -13.34 -0.08 5.06
N LEU A 210 -13.26 -1.41 4.87
CA LEU A 210 -12.13 -2.09 4.22
C LEU A 210 -12.12 -1.73 2.73
N HIS A 211 -11.00 -1.16 2.26
CA HIS A 211 -10.85 -0.65 0.90
C HIS A 211 -9.75 -1.34 0.09
N HIS A 212 -8.71 -1.82 0.77
CA HIS A 212 -7.56 -2.45 0.15
C HIS A 212 -6.98 -3.55 1.06
N VAL A 213 -6.35 -4.57 0.47
CA VAL A 213 -5.74 -5.67 1.23
C VAL A 213 -4.39 -6.02 0.63
N HIS A 214 -3.37 -6.12 1.47
CA HIS A 214 -2.09 -6.72 1.12
C HIS A 214 -2.01 -8.17 1.57
N LEU A 215 -1.45 -9.02 0.72
CA LEU A 215 -1.13 -10.39 1.03
C LEU A 215 0.37 -10.61 0.99
N ALA A 216 0.90 -11.11 2.10
CA ALA A 216 2.24 -11.62 2.24
C ALA A 216 2.25 -12.74 3.27
N ASP A 217 3.04 -13.77 3.06
CA ASP A 217 3.32 -14.77 4.08
C ASP A 217 4.51 -14.33 4.95
N ALA A 218 4.88 -15.15 5.93
CA ALA A 218 6.05 -14.90 6.76
C ALA A 218 7.28 -14.54 5.90
N ASN A 219 8.06 -13.57 6.36
CA ASN A 219 9.24 -13.05 5.67
C ASN A 219 8.97 -12.44 4.27
N ARG A 220 7.75 -11.95 4.05
CA ARG A 220 7.34 -11.42 2.74
C ARG A 220 7.44 -12.48 1.62
N ASP A 221 7.24 -13.74 1.93
CA ASP A 221 7.18 -14.81 0.92
C ASP A 221 5.80 -14.84 0.23
N ALA A 222 5.74 -15.52 -0.90
CA ALA A 222 4.52 -15.68 -1.67
C ALA A 222 3.49 -16.52 -0.91
N PRO A 223 2.19 -16.18 -0.97
CA PRO A 223 1.11 -17.00 -0.46
C PRO A 223 1.21 -18.45 -0.95
N SER A 224 0.96 -19.40 -0.05
CA SER A 224 0.97 -20.84 -0.39
C SER A 224 0.11 -21.65 0.59
N ALA A 225 -0.25 -22.88 0.19
CA ALA A 225 -1.01 -23.79 1.05
C ALA A 225 -0.27 -24.22 2.33
N GLY A 226 1.06 -24.13 2.33
CA GLY A 226 1.89 -24.46 3.50
C GLY A 226 2.36 -23.22 4.28
N GLY A 227 1.84 -22.04 3.94
CA GLY A 227 2.18 -20.78 4.59
C GLY A 227 1.65 -20.66 6.03
N LYS A 228 1.94 -19.52 6.65
CA LYS A 228 1.50 -19.21 8.02
C LYS A 228 0.13 -18.54 8.05
N VAL A 229 -0.31 -17.97 6.93
CA VAL A 229 -1.62 -17.29 6.79
C VAL A 229 -2.63 -18.27 6.20
N ASP A 230 -3.82 -18.33 6.78
CA ASP A 230 -4.97 -19.05 6.20
C ASP A 230 -5.60 -18.21 5.08
N TYR A 231 -5.05 -18.31 3.88
CA TYR A 231 -5.57 -17.58 2.71
C TYR A 231 -6.94 -18.05 2.26
N VAL A 232 -7.28 -19.32 2.46
CA VAL A 232 -8.59 -19.86 2.10
C VAL A 232 -9.67 -19.24 2.97
N GLY A 233 -9.47 -19.25 4.29
CA GLY A 233 -10.37 -18.61 5.25
C GLY A 233 -10.45 -17.09 5.06
N LEU A 234 -9.31 -16.44 4.80
CA LEU A 234 -9.26 -15.00 4.54
C LEU A 234 -10.07 -14.61 3.29
N ILE A 235 -9.87 -15.30 2.17
CA ILE A 235 -10.60 -15.01 0.93
C ILE A 235 -12.10 -15.32 1.09
N ALA A 236 -12.46 -16.35 1.85
CA ALA A 236 -13.86 -16.62 2.20
C ALA A 236 -14.48 -15.47 3.01
N ALA A 237 -13.77 -14.95 4.02
CA ALA A 237 -14.23 -13.79 4.80
C ALA A 237 -14.40 -12.53 3.93
N LEU A 238 -13.46 -12.25 3.02
CA LEU A 238 -13.56 -11.13 2.07
C LEU A 238 -14.80 -11.25 1.17
N LYS A 239 -15.10 -12.47 0.69
CA LYS A 239 -16.32 -12.75 -0.10
C LYS A 239 -17.59 -12.54 0.73
N GLU A 240 -17.58 -12.99 1.98
CA GLU A 240 -18.73 -12.90 2.89
C GLU A 240 -19.11 -11.44 3.20
N VAL A 241 -18.12 -10.55 3.39
CA VAL A 241 -18.39 -9.11 3.60
C VAL A 241 -18.64 -8.35 2.30
N GLY A 242 -18.60 -9.01 1.14
CA GLY A 242 -18.82 -8.39 -0.17
C GLY A 242 -17.68 -7.48 -0.62
N PHE A 243 -16.44 -7.76 -0.20
CA PHE A 243 -15.28 -6.98 -0.62
C PHE A 243 -15.05 -7.14 -2.13
N ASP A 244 -15.01 -6.04 -2.87
CA ASP A 244 -14.84 -5.99 -4.33
C ASP A 244 -13.58 -5.25 -4.80
N GLY A 245 -12.76 -4.80 -3.84
CA GLY A 245 -11.51 -4.08 -4.08
C GLY A 245 -10.36 -4.95 -4.59
N TYR A 246 -9.16 -4.40 -4.48
CA TYR A 246 -7.94 -5.10 -4.85
C TYR A 246 -7.35 -5.87 -3.67
N VAL A 247 -6.91 -7.09 -3.98
CA VAL A 247 -6.04 -7.91 -3.13
C VAL A 247 -4.66 -7.88 -3.78
N THR A 248 -3.70 -7.24 -3.13
CA THR A 248 -2.39 -6.93 -3.69
C THR A 248 -1.30 -7.76 -3.05
N MET A 249 -0.46 -8.39 -3.86
CA MET A 249 0.73 -9.09 -3.40
C MET A 249 1.82 -8.07 -3.06
N GLU A 250 2.18 -7.94 -1.79
CA GLU A 250 3.30 -7.12 -1.34
C GLU A 250 4.43 -7.99 -0.80
N ILE A 251 5.15 -8.63 -1.71
CA ILE A 251 6.04 -9.76 -1.43
C ILE A 251 7.36 -9.68 -2.20
N GLY A 252 8.32 -10.52 -1.81
CA GLY A 252 9.51 -10.86 -2.59
C GLY A 252 10.70 -9.93 -2.40
N PHE A 253 10.54 -8.76 -1.78
CA PHE A 253 11.65 -7.80 -1.66
C PHE A 253 12.73 -8.17 -0.63
N ASN A 254 12.58 -9.28 0.07
CA ASN A 254 13.65 -9.90 0.86
C ASN A 254 14.49 -10.91 0.06
N ARG A 255 14.09 -11.22 -1.18
CA ARG A 255 14.74 -12.18 -2.06
C ARG A 255 15.51 -11.44 -3.15
N ARG A 256 16.79 -11.84 -3.32
CA ARG A 256 17.73 -11.27 -4.29
C ARG A 256 18.20 -12.27 -5.32
N ASP A 257 17.92 -13.51 -5.04
CA ASP A 257 18.43 -14.71 -5.72
C ASP A 257 17.40 -15.27 -6.72
N VAL A 258 16.22 -14.67 -6.81
CA VAL A 258 15.13 -15.14 -7.68
C VAL A 258 14.68 -14.04 -8.62
N ASP A 259 14.28 -14.43 -9.82
CA ASP A 259 13.59 -13.54 -10.75
C ASP A 259 12.26 -13.09 -10.12
N PRO A 260 11.96 -11.78 -10.04
CA PRO A 260 10.70 -11.27 -9.52
C PRO A 260 9.46 -11.91 -10.17
N ASP A 261 9.52 -12.21 -11.47
CA ASP A 261 8.41 -12.89 -12.18
C ASP A 261 8.12 -14.28 -11.59
N HIS A 262 9.13 -14.98 -11.07
CA HIS A 262 8.91 -16.27 -10.41
C HIS A 262 8.06 -16.13 -9.14
N VAL A 263 8.38 -15.11 -8.32
CA VAL A 263 7.63 -14.80 -7.10
C VAL A 263 6.20 -14.37 -7.46
N ALA A 264 6.07 -13.49 -8.45
CA ALA A 264 4.78 -12.99 -8.91
C ALA A 264 3.88 -14.11 -9.47
N ARG A 265 4.42 -15.03 -10.30
CA ARG A 265 3.67 -16.17 -10.82
C ARG A 265 3.21 -17.11 -9.72
N ARG A 266 4.07 -17.48 -8.79
CA ARG A 266 3.69 -18.38 -7.67
C ARG A 266 2.52 -17.81 -6.87
N ALA A 267 2.57 -16.52 -6.54
CA ALA A 267 1.48 -15.86 -5.82
C ALA A 267 0.19 -15.79 -6.64
N HIS A 268 0.30 -15.42 -7.93
CA HIS A 268 -0.82 -15.38 -8.86
C HIS A 268 -1.51 -16.76 -8.96
N ASP A 269 -0.75 -17.80 -9.26
CA ASP A 269 -1.29 -19.14 -9.52
C ASP A 269 -1.96 -19.75 -8.27
N TYR A 270 -1.52 -19.35 -7.08
CA TYR A 270 -2.14 -19.80 -5.83
C TYR A 270 -3.41 -19.00 -5.47
N ILE A 271 -3.38 -17.66 -5.61
CA ILE A 271 -4.49 -16.82 -5.14
C ILE A 271 -5.59 -16.66 -6.20
N ARG A 272 -5.27 -16.61 -7.50
CA ARG A 272 -6.27 -16.42 -8.57
C ARG A 272 -7.44 -17.40 -8.48
N PRO A 273 -7.22 -18.72 -8.30
CA PRO A 273 -8.34 -19.68 -8.17
C PRO A 273 -9.19 -19.45 -6.92
N LEU A 274 -8.64 -18.87 -5.86
CA LEU A 274 -9.38 -18.59 -4.61
C LEU A 274 -10.34 -17.41 -4.76
N ILE A 275 -9.94 -16.38 -5.51
CA ILE A 275 -10.79 -15.19 -5.68
C ILE A 275 -11.85 -15.37 -6.77
N GLY A 276 -11.64 -16.25 -7.73
CA GLY A 276 -12.59 -16.57 -8.82
C GLY A 276 -12.32 -15.78 -10.08
#